data_b7b2ecaff00ef1cb994ea4818adcdb82
#
_entry.id   b7b2ecaff00ef1cb994ea4818adcdb82
#
_cell.length_a   1.000
_cell.length_b   1.000
_cell.length_c   1.000
_cell.angle_alpha   90.00
_cell.angle_beta   90.00
_cell.angle_gamma   90.00
#
_symmetry.space_group_name_H-M   'P 1'
#
loop_
_entity.id
_entity.type
_entity.pdbx_description
1 polymer ?
#
loop_
_entity_poly.entity_id
_entity_poly.type
_entity_poly.pdbx_seq_one_letter_code
_entity_poly.pdbx_strand_id
1 'polypeptide(L)'
;MVDSKNPASKKKSFSEDMIRECLVVIETGDIEDLFEIIPKIGVLRDPRFNEPLLALLNQNDIKRREFAAYSMGAIGDRSFLEPLKKAFLETRRLRGSGAEELQIAIIEAIGSIGDDAAVDFFLPVLKSCFLSEVSREGKGSRDAEKMSKWIVESLGAIAQQGGKRSLEALLELAGHQDPDIQAQAVSELSVAYWHRPNEVEDSTLEKIYELTTHQNSAVAESALSALQNLADVGCVRAESYFATSDEEEE
;
A
#
# COMPACT_ATOMS: atom_id res chain seq x y z
N MET A 1 -44.29 -6.46 30.95
CA MET A 1 -43.78 -6.99 29.70
C MET A 1 -42.63 -6.13 29.22
N VAL A 2 -41.41 -6.59 29.42
CA VAL A 2 -40.23 -5.85 29.00
C VAL A 2 -39.87 -6.37 27.61
N ASP A 3 -40.05 -5.52 26.59
CA ASP A 3 -39.72 -5.84 25.20
C ASP A 3 -38.20 -6.03 25.08
N SER A 4 -37.74 -7.26 25.12
CA SER A 4 -36.36 -7.64 24.81
C SER A 4 -36.12 -7.49 23.31
N LYS A 5 -35.88 -6.25 22.84
CA LYS A 5 -35.46 -6.05 21.47
C LYS A 5 -34.16 -6.81 21.20
N ASN A 6 -34.23 -7.77 20.30
CA ASN A 6 -33.17 -8.66 19.87
C ASN A 6 -31.90 -7.84 19.52
N PRO A 7 -30.72 -8.14 20.11
CA PRO A 7 -29.49 -7.38 19.87
C PRO A 7 -29.07 -7.35 18.39
N ALA A 8 -29.40 -8.36 17.60
CA ALA A 8 -29.18 -8.40 16.16
C ALA A 8 -30.01 -7.35 15.39
N SER A 9 -31.23 -7.06 15.84
CA SER A 9 -32.10 -6.02 15.27
C SER A 9 -31.55 -4.62 15.56
N LYS A 10 -31.00 -4.37 16.76
CA LYS A 10 -30.36 -3.09 17.11
C LYS A 10 -29.06 -2.86 16.30
N LYS A 11 -28.24 -3.90 16.13
CA LYS A 11 -26.99 -3.81 15.36
C LYS A 11 -27.26 -3.51 13.88
N LYS A 12 -28.27 -4.11 13.28
CA LYS A 12 -28.69 -3.87 11.90
C LYS A 12 -29.22 -2.45 11.69
N SER A 13 -30.03 -1.94 12.63
CA SER A 13 -30.53 -0.56 12.60
C SER A 13 -29.39 0.47 12.70
N PHE A 14 -28.42 0.24 13.58
CA PHE A 14 -27.27 1.13 13.75
C PHE A 14 -26.40 1.20 12.47
N SER A 15 -26.17 0.07 11.81
CA SER A 15 -25.47 0.02 10.51
C SER A 15 -26.18 0.83 9.41
N GLU A 16 -27.51 0.72 9.31
CA GLU A 16 -28.29 1.43 8.31
C GLU A 16 -28.28 2.95 8.53
N ASP A 17 -28.34 3.40 9.78
CA ASP A 17 -28.27 4.81 10.12
C ASP A 17 -26.89 5.39 9.80
N MET A 18 -25.82 4.66 10.09
CA MET A 18 -24.45 5.05 9.74
C MET A 18 -24.24 5.13 8.22
N ILE A 19 -24.76 4.17 7.45
CA ILE A 19 -24.64 4.19 5.99
C ILE A 19 -25.34 5.41 5.42
N ARG A 20 -26.55 5.69 5.90
CA ARG A 20 -27.30 6.88 5.46
C ARG A 20 -26.56 8.18 5.79
N GLU A 21 -26.00 8.29 7.00
CA GLU A 21 -25.17 9.42 7.42
C GLU A 21 -23.97 9.60 6.47
N CYS A 22 -23.20 8.53 6.21
CA CYS A 22 -22.07 8.60 5.28
C CYS A 22 -22.48 9.01 3.86
N LEU A 23 -23.60 8.49 3.35
CA LEU A 23 -24.10 8.88 2.02
C LEU A 23 -24.47 10.37 1.94
N VAL A 24 -25.09 10.92 2.98
CA VAL A 24 -25.39 12.35 3.07
C VAL A 24 -24.09 13.17 3.09
N VAL A 25 -23.09 12.77 3.88
CA VAL A 25 -21.79 13.46 3.92
C VAL A 25 -21.08 13.38 2.56
N ILE A 26 -21.09 12.23 1.88
CA ILE A 26 -20.52 12.09 0.53
C ILE A 26 -21.16 13.09 -0.45
N GLU A 27 -22.46 13.32 -0.35
CA GLU A 27 -23.21 14.19 -1.24
C GLU A 27 -23.04 15.68 -0.90
N THR A 28 -23.09 16.05 0.38
CA THR A 28 -23.25 17.44 0.83
C THR A 28 -22.14 17.95 1.74
N GLY A 29 -21.26 17.07 2.26
CA GLY A 29 -20.20 17.42 3.21
C GLY A 29 -19.09 18.28 2.59
N ASP A 30 -18.44 19.05 3.43
CA ASP A 30 -17.19 19.72 3.06
C ASP A 30 -16.00 18.73 3.03
N ILE A 31 -14.80 19.23 2.75
CA ILE A 31 -13.62 18.37 2.61
C ILE A 31 -13.24 17.73 3.95
N GLU A 32 -13.36 18.43 5.07
CA GLU A 32 -13.01 17.94 6.41
C GLU A 32 -13.97 16.80 6.80
N ASP A 33 -15.28 17.02 6.65
CA ASP A 33 -16.31 16.01 6.91
C ASP A 33 -16.09 14.73 6.08
N LEU A 34 -15.72 14.87 4.80
CA LEU A 34 -15.46 13.76 3.90
C LEU A 34 -14.32 12.87 4.43
N PHE A 35 -13.18 13.45 4.81
CA PHE A 35 -12.05 12.66 5.30
C PHE A 35 -12.32 11.99 6.64
N GLU A 36 -13.17 12.57 7.50
CA GLU A 36 -13.57 11.97 8.77
C GLU A 36 -14.38 10.67 8.63
N ILE A 37 -15.11 10.49 7.53
CA ILE A 37 -15.93 9.30 7.33
C ILE A 37 -15.20 8.12 6.66
N ILE A 38 -13.97 8.28 6.17
CA ILE A 38 -13.21 7.20 5.50
C ILE A 38 -13.15 5.92 6.36
N PRO A 39 -12.80 5.99 7.67
CA PRO A 39 -12.77 4.78 8.50
C PRO A 39 -14.15 4.13 8.64
N LYS A 40 -15.23 4.91 8.71
CA LYS A 40 -16.60 4.39 8.77
C LYS A 40 -16.95 3.62 7.48
N ILE A 41 -16.64 4.21 6.32
CA ILE A 41 -16.84 3.59 5.00
C ILE A 41 -16.07 2.27 4.90
N GLY A 42 -14.80 2.24 5.32
CA GLY A 42 -13.96 1.06 5.31
C GLY A 42 -14.43 -0.06 6.24
N VAL A 43 -15.07 0.27 7.36
CA VAL A 43 -15.70 -0.71 8.27
C VAL A 43 -17.02 -1.24 7.70
N LEU A 44 -17.85 -0.36 7.13
CA LEU A 44 -19.16 -0.71 6.61
C LEU A 44 -19.09 -1.52 5.31
N ARG A 45 -18.19 -1.15 4.40
CA ARG A 45 -17.97 -1.79 3.09
C ARG A 45 -19.28 -2.01 2.31
N ASP A 46 -20.18 -1.04 2.40
CA ASP A 46 -21.50 -1.17 1.80
C ASP A 46 -21.46 -0.80 0.31
N PRO A 47 -22.01 -1.61 -0.60
CA PRO A 47 -21.96 -1.37 -2.05
C PRO A 47 -22.67 -0.11 -2.48
N ARG A 48 -23.55 0.49 -1.66
CA ARG A 48 -24.19 1.77 -1.93
C ARG A 48 -23.22 2.94 -2.01
N PHE A 49 -22.00 2.80 -1.47
CA PHE A 49 -20.96 3.80 -1.61
C PHE A 49 -20.31 3.80 -3.00
N ASN A 50 -20.37 2.71 -3.75
CA ASN A 50 -19.59 2.53 -4.98
C ASN A 50 -19.91 3.60 -6.04
N GLU A 51 -21.17 3.81 -6.38
CA GLU A 51 -21.56 4.84 -7.38
C GLU A 51 -21.22 6.28 -6.95
N PRO A 52 -21.54 6.73 -5.72
CA PRO A 52 -21.13 8.05 -5.24
C PRO A 52 -19.62 8.27 -5.28
N LEU A 53 -18.83 7.29 -4.85
CA LEU A 53 -17.36 7.39 -4.86
C LEU A 53 -16.81 7.45 -6.30
N LEU A 54 -17.33 6.64 -7.23
CA LEU A 54 -16.95 6.70 -8.64
C LEU A 54 -17.30 8.08 -9.25
N ALA A 55 -18.43 8.65 -8.87
CA ALA A 55 -18.81 10.00 -9.31
C ALA A 55 -17.83 11.06 -8.79
N LEU A 56 -17.42 10.98 -7.51
CA LEU A 56 -16.41 11.89 -6.93
C LEU A 56 -15.04 11.73 -7.57
N LEU A 57 -14.59 10.50 -7.84
CA LEU A 57 -13.30 10.24 -8.50
C LEU A 57 -13.18 10.91 -9.86
N ASN A 58 -14.31 11.12 -10.55
CA ASN A 58 -14.37 11.74 -11.88
C ASN A 58 -14.64 13.27 -11.86
N GLN A 59 -14.71 13.92 -10.68
CA GLN A 59 -14.89 15.36 -10.56
C GLN A 59 -13.59 16.12 -10.86
N ASN A 60 -13.70 17.45 -11.03
CA ASN A 60 -12.54 18.31 -11.21
C ASN A 60 -11.85 18.68 -9.88
N ASP A 61 -12.52 18.51 -8.75
CA ASP A 61 -11.99 18.81 -7.42
C ASP A 61 -11.02 17.73 -6.97
N ILE A 62 -9.74 18.09 -6.86
CA ILE A 62 -8.66 17.18 -6.52
C ILE A 62 -8.86 16.57 -5.12
N LYS A 63 -9.30 17.34 -4.12
CA LYS A 63 -9.49 16.85 -2.76
C LYS A 63 -10.66 15.86 -2.65
N ARG A 64 -11.73 16.08 -3.41
CA ARG A 64 -12.83 15.10 -3.51
C ARG A 64 -12.40 13.81 -4.21
N ARG A 65 -11.53 13.92 -5.22
CA ARG A 65 -10.92 12.74 -5.87
C ARG A 65 -10.00 11.95 -4.93
N GLU A 66 -9.19 12.64 -4.11
CA GLU A 66 -8.37 12.02 -3.07
C GLU A 66 -9.23 11.25 -2.06
N PHE A 67 -10.26 11.89 -1.52
CA PHE A 67 -11.22 11.25 -0.62
C PHE A 67 -11.82 9.99 -1.25
N ALA A 68 -12.26 10.08 -2.52
CA ALA A 68 -12.82 8.93 -3.24
C ALA A 68 -11.81 7.79 -3.36
N ALA A 69 -10.54 8.09 -3.71
CA ALA A 69 -9.49 7.09 -3.82
C ALA A 69 -9.24 6.39 -2.47
N TYR A 70 -9.04 7.14 -1.39
CA TYR A 70 -8.84 6.57 -0.05
C TYR A 70 -10.03 5.72 0.41
N SER A 71 -11.27 6.20 0.16
CA SER A 71 -12.49 5.45 0.50
C SER A 71 -12.60 4.14 -0.27
N MET A 72 -12.26 4.14 -1.56
CA MET A 72 -12.23 2.93 -2.40
C MET A 72 -11.17 1.93 -1.90
N GLY A 73 -9.99 2.40 -1.53
CA GLY A 73 -8.95 1.59 -0.89
C GLY A 73 -9.43 0.97 0.43
N ALA A 74 -10.08 1.76 1.29
CA ALA A 74 -10.62 1.31 2.57
C ALA A 74 -11.73 0.26 2.41
N ILE A 75 -12.56 0.37 1.36
CA ILE A 75 -13.57 -0.66 1.02
C ILE A 75 -12.88 -1.94 0.55
N GLY A 76 -11.82 -1.84 -0.25
CA GLY A 76 -11.07 -2.98 -0.77
C GLY A 76 -11.80 -3.78 -1.86
N ASP A 77 -12.76 -3.16 -2.58
CA ASP A 77 -13.48 -3.83 -3.67
C ASP A 77 -12.64 -3.79 -4.96
N ARG A 78 -12.36 -4.97 -5.52
CA ARG A 78 -11.59 -5.13 -6.77
C ARG A 78 -12.18 -4.39 -7.97
N SER A 79 -13.48 -4.12 -7.97
CA SER A 79 -14.14 -3.37 -9.05
C SER A 79 -13.62 -1.94 -9.19
N PHE A 80 -12.95 -1.39 -8.17
CA PHE A 80 -12.34 -0.07 -8.20
C PHE A 80 -10.96 -0.02 -8.88
N LEU A 81 -10.32 -1.16 -9.15
CA LEU A 81 -8.96 -1.16 -9.74
C LEU A 81 -8.89 -0.43 -11.07
N GLU A 82 -9.74 -0.78 -12.02
CA GLU A 82 -9.70 -0.14 -13.35
C GLU A 82 -10.08 1.34 -13.33
N PRO A 83 -11.12 1.79 -12.57
CA PRO A 83 -11.38 3.22 -12.35
C PRO A 83 -10.19 3.97 -11.75
N LEU A 84 -9.51 3.40 -10.74
CA LEU A 84 -8.34 4.02 -10.08
C LEU A 84 -7.15 4.11 -11.04
N LYS A 85 -6.82 3.04 -11.77
CA LYS A 85 -5.76 3.05 -12.80
C LYS A 85 -6.01 4.11 -13.86
N LYS A 86 -7.25 4.22 -14.35
CA LYS A 86 -7.64 5.26 -15.30
C LYS A 86 -7.46 6.65 -14.73
N ALA A 87 -7.95 6.89 -13.51
CA ALA A 87 -7.82 8.16 -12.82
C ALA A 87 -6.34 8.56 -12.63
N PHE A 88 -5.45 7.60 -12.28
CA PHE A 88 -4.02 7.84 -12.20
C PHE A 88 -3.43 8.33 -13.52
N LEU A 89 -3.74 7.66 -14.64
CA LEU A 89 -3.22 8.04 -15.96
C LEU A 89 -3.71 9.43 -16.40
N GLU A 90 -4.90 9.82 -15.99
CA GLU A 90 -5.45 11.16 -16.23
C GLU A 90 -4.72 12.23 -15.40
N THR A 91 -4.37 11.93 -14.13
CA THR A 91 -3.64 12.87 -13.27
C THR A 91 -2.26 13.22 -13.78
N ARG A 92 -1.59 12.30 -14.49
CA ARG A 92 -0.27 12.58 -15.13
C ARG A 92 -0.32 13.73 -16.15
N ARG A 93 -1.49 14.11 -16.62
CA ARG A 93 -1.72 15.24 -17.53
C ARG A 93 -2.03 16.53 -16.80
N LEU A 94 -2.35 16.46 -15.51
CA LEU A 94 -2.65 17.62 -14.68
C LEU A 94 -1.33 18.34 -14.33
N ARG A 95 -1.39 19.67 -14.34
CA ARG A 95 -0.30 20.51 -13.87
C ARG A 95 -0.83 21.34 -12.69
N GLY A 96 -0.11 21.31 -11.58
CA GLY A 96 -0.47 22.12 -10.41
C GLY A 96 -0.29 21.38 -9.09
N SER A 97 -0.44 22.12 -7.98
CA SER A 97 -0.42 21.56 -6.63
C SER A 97 -1.61 20.62 -6.43
N GLY A 98 -1.40 19.50 -5.77
CA GLY A 98 -2.42 18.51 -5.47
C GLY A 98 -2.48 17.33 -6.45
N ALA A 99 -1.86 17.41 -7.62
CA ALA A 99 -1.82 16.28 -8.56
C ALA A 99 -0.95 15.12 -8.04
N GLU A 100 0.13 15.44 -7.34
CA GLU A 100 1.02 14.45 -6.71
C GLU A 100 0.31 13.73 -5.57
N GLU A 101 -0.33 14.47 -4.68
CA GLU A 101 -1.09 13.89 -3.54
C GLU A 101 -2.20 12.97 -4.03
N LEU A 102 -2.92 13.36 -5.09
CA LEU A 102 -3.92 12.49 -5.70
C LEU A 102 -3.31 11.23 -6.32
N GLN A 103 -2.14 11.33 -6.96
CA GLN A 103 -1.45 10.15 -7.49
C GLN A 103 -1.06 9.18 -6.38
N ILE A 104 -0.52 9.70 -5.27
CA ILE A 104 -0.19 8.91 -4.08
C ILE A 104 -1.45 8.24 -3.52
N ALA A 105 -2.52 8.99 -3.29
CA ALA A 105 -3.78 8.45 -2.80
C ALA A 105 -4.33 7.30 -3.68
N ILE A 106 -4.20 7.42 -5.00
CA ILE A 106 -4.61 6.37 -5.93
C ILE A 106 -3.70 5.14 -5.82
N ILE A 107 -2.38 5.30 -5.72
CA ILE A 107 -1.43 4.19 -5.56
C ILE A 107 -1.71 3.45 -4.26
N GLU A 108 -1.85 4.15 -3.13
CA GLU A 108 -2.20 3.57 -1.83
C GLU A 108 -3.54 2.82 -1.88
N ALA A 109 -4.54 3.39 -2.56
CA ALA A 109 -5.83 2.74 -2.72
C ALA A 109 -5.72 1.42 -3.50
N ILE A 110 -4.95 1.41 -4.59
CA ILE A 110 -4.69 0.20 -5.38
C ILE A 110 -3.95 -0.86 -4.54
N GLY A 111 -2.94 -0.44 -3.77
CA GLY A 111 -2.22 -1.30 -2.82
C GLY A 111 -3.14 -1.89 -1.74
N SER A 112 -4.01 -1.05 -1.16
CA SER A 112 -4.96 -1.45 -0.11
C SER A 112 -6.03 -2.43 -0.60
N ILE A 113 -6.45 -2.36 -1.87
CA ILE A 113 -7.34 -3.34 -2.50
C ILE A 113 -6.71 -4.73 -2.51
N GLY A 114 -5.38 -4.82 -2.57
CA GLY A 114 -4.64 -6.06 -2.40
C GLY A 114 -4.74 -7.04 -3.57
N ASP A 115 -5.08 -6.58 -4.77
CA ASP A 115 -5.16 -7.43 -5.95
C ASP A 115 -3.81 -7.51 -6.68
N ASP A 116 -3.27 -8.72 -6.78
CA ASP A 116 -1.98 -8.99 -7.43
C ASP A 116 -1.93 -8.61 -8.93
N ALA A 117 -3.09 -8.41 -9.57
CA ALA A 117 -3.17 -7.85 -10.92
C ALA A 117 -2.72 -6.37 -11.00
N ALA A 118 -2.58 -5.68 -9.86
CA ALA A 118 -2.02 -4.33 -9.81
C ALA A 118 -0.53 -4.28 -10.19
N VAL A 119 0.20 -5.39 -10.08
CA VAL A 119 1.62 -5.49 -10.45
C VAL A 119 1.85 -5.07 -11.89
N ASP A 120 0.97 -5.49 -12.82
CA ASP A 120 1.05 -5.12 -14.24
C ASP A 120 0.90 -3.62 -14.49
N PHE A 121 0.28 -2.91 -13.57
CA PHE A 121 0.18 -1.45 -13.59
C PHE A 121 1.37 -0.79 -12.91
N PHE A 122 1.79 -1.29 -11.75
CA PHE A 122 2.85 -0.67 -10.95
C PHE A 122 4.23 -0.76 -11.61
N LEU A 123 4.63 -1.91 -12.16
CA LEU A 123 5.97 -2.06 -12.73
C LEU A 123 6.25 -1.10 -13.91
N PRO A 124 5.34 -0.89 -14.90
CA PRO A 124 5.55 0.13 -15.93
C PRO A 124 5.61 1.57 -15.38
N VAL A 125 4.81 1.90 -14.36
CA VAL A 125 4.85 3.23 -13.72
C VAL A 125 6.19 3.43 -13.04
N LEU A 126 6.64 2.45 -12.24
CA LEU A 126 7.93 2.46 -11.55
C LEU A 126 9.09 2.64 -12.55
N LYS A 127 9.09 1.86 -13.63
CA LYS A 127 10.08 2.01 -14.70
C LYS A 127 10.09 3.42 -15.31
N SER A 128 8.92 4.03 -15.46
CA SER A 128 8.84 5.41 -15.99
C SER A 128 9.41 6.45 -15.00
N CYS A 129 9.32 6.19 -13.69
CA CYS A 129 9.95 7.02 -12.68
C CYS A 129 11.48 6.99 -12.82
N PHE A 130 12.09 5.82 -12.88
CA PHE A 130 13.55 5.67 -13.05
C PHE A 130 14.07 6.33 -14.33
N LEU A 131 13.36 6.21 -15.45
CA LEU A 131 13.75 6.87 -16.70
C LEU A 131 13.66 8.40 -16.61
N SER A 132 12.77 8.94 -15.79
CA SER A 132 12.63 10.38 -15.58
C SER A 132 13.72 10.95 -14.69
N GLU A 133 14.24 10.18 -13.73
CA GLU A 133 15.36 10.58 -12.86
C GLU A 133 16.64 10.76 -13.64
N VAL A 134 16.95 9.86 -14.57
CA VAL A 134 18.14 9.94 -15.43
C VAL A 134 18.12 11.17 -16.34
N SER A 135 16.94 11.72 -16.64
CA SER A 135 16.76 12.77 -17.65
C SER A 135 16.65 14.19 -17.08
N ARG A 136 16.52 14.39 -15.76
CA ARG A 136 16.20 15.70 -15.15
C ARG A 136 16.90 15.90 -13.80
N GLU A 137 17.83 16.82 -13.76
CA GLU A 137 18.27 17.44 -12.51
C GLU A 137 17.17 18.39 -11.99
N GLY A 138 16.63 18.16 -10.78
CA GLY A 138 15.75 19.10 -10.12
C GLY A 138 14.44 18.52 -9.55
N LYS A 139 13.40 19.35 -9.45
CA LYS A 139 12.12 19.03 -8.76
C LYS A 139 11.41 17.78 -9.31
N GLY A 140 11.56 17.50 -10.60
CA GLY A 140 10.97 16.30 -11.22
C GLY A 140 11.59 14.98 -10.77
N SER A 141 12.82 14.99 -10.25
CA SER A 141 13.48 13.82 -9.67
C SER A 141 12.88 13.46 -8.30
N ARG A 142 12.62 14.45 -7.46
CA ARG A 142 12.01 14.21 -6.13
C ARG A 142 10.60 13.64 -6.18
N ASP A 143 9.79 14.10 -7.13
CA ASP A 143 8.42 13.61 -7.30
C ASP A 143 8.43 12.14 -7.81
N ALA A 144 9.38 11.80 -8.69
CA ALA A 144 9.60 10.45 -9.18
C ALA A 144 10.10 9.51 -8.07
N GLU A 145 11.06 9.96 -7.25
CA GLU A 145 11.57 9.22 -6.09
C GLU A 145 10.46 8.90 -5.09
N LYS A 146 9.65 9.88 -4.71
CA LYS A 146 8.51 9.65 -3.83
C LYS A 146 7.52 8.64 -4.43
N MET A 147 7.19 8.80 -5.71
CA MET A 147 6.28 7.89 -6.40
C MET A 147 6.80 6.47 -6.42
N SER A 148 8.11 6.27 -6.64
CA SER A 148 8.75 4.97 -6.60
C SER A 148 8.61 4.31 -5.23
N LYS A 149 8.83 5.06 -4.14
CA LYS A 149 8.67 4.57 -2.76
C LYS A 149 7.24 4.12 -2.48
N TRP A 150 6.23 4.91 -2.85
CA TRP A 150 4.82 4.56 -2.68
C TRP A 150 4.41 3.30 -3.46
N ILE A 151 4.96 3.11 -4.65
CA ILE A 151 4.71 1.90 -5.44
C ILE A 151 5.31 0.67 -4.75
N VAL A 152 6.55 0.75 -4.25
CA VAL A 152 7.21 -0.37 -3.56
C VAL A 152 6.44 -0.73 -2.28
N GLU A 153 6.00 0.25 -1.50
CA GLU A 153 5.16 0.06 -0.32
C GLU A 153 3.80 -0.58 -0.66
N SER A 154 3.17 -0.14 -1.75
CA SER A 154 1.93 -0.75 -2.24
C SER A 154 2.12 -2.20 -2.69
N LEU A 155 3.27 -2.54 -3.29
CA LEU A 155 3.62 -3.93 -3.59
C LEU A 155 3.76 -4.75 -2.30
N GLY A 156 4.36 -4.17 -1.24
CA GLY A 156 4.43 -4.75 0.10
C GLY A 156 3.05 -5.05 0.67
N ALA A 157 2.14 -4.09 0.61
CA ALA A 157 0.77 -4.25 1.09
C ALA A 157 0.01 -5.37 0.36
N ILE A 158 0.20 -5.50 -0.97
CA ILE A 158 -0.40 -6.59 -1.77
C ILE A 158 0.24 -7.94 -1.40
N ALA A 159 1.57 -7.99 -1.25
CA ALA A 159 2.29 -9.19 -0.87
C ALA A 159 1.87 -9.67 0.52
N GLN A 160 1.65 -8.77 1.49
CA GLN A 160 1.14 -9.07 2.83
C GLN A 160 -0.24 -9.75 2.78
N GLN A 161 -1.07 -9.40 1.82
CA GLN A 161 -2.39 -10.01 1.58
C GLN A 161 -2.31 -11.33 0.79
N GLY A 162 -1.12 -11.80 0.46
CA GLY A 162 -0.88 -13.09 -0.21
C GLY A 162 -0.60 -12.97 -1.71
N GLY A 163 -0.34 -11.77 -2.23
CA GLY A 163 0.03 -11.56 -3.62
C GLY A 163 1.39 -12.18 -3.94
N LYS A 164 1.42 -13.17 -4.81
CA LYS A 164 2.67 -13.86 -5.20
C LYS A 164 3.49 -13.05 -6.19
N ARG A 165 2.84 -12.42 -7.15
CA ARG A 165 3.51 -11.59 -8.17
C ARG A 165 4.10 -10.33 -7.57
N SER A 166 3.45 -9.74 -6.57
CA SER A 166 3.98 -8.61 -5.83
C SER A 166 5.18 -9.02 -4.96
N LEU A 167 5.17 -10.21 -4.38
CA LEU A 167 6.33 -10.77 -3.68
C LEU A 167 7.51 -10.99 -4.63
N GLU A 168 7.27 -11.60 -5.81
CA GLU A 168 8.29 -11.77 -6.85
C GLU A 168 8.86 -10.40 -7.30
N ALA A 169 8.01 -9.41 -7.49
CA ALA A 169 8.43 -8.05 -7.83
C ALA A 169 9.30 -7.40 -6.74
N LEU A 170 8.97 -7.58 -5.45
CA LEU A 170 9.80 -7.11 -4.35
C LEU A 170 11.17 -7.80 -4.29
N LEU A 171 11.23 -9.11 -4.55
CA LEU A 171 12.49 -9.86 -4.64
C LEU A 171 13.37 -9.37 -5.80
N GLU A 172 12.77 -9.04 -6.94
CA GLU A 172 13.48 -8.42 -8.06
C GLU A 172 14.01 -7.03 -7.69
N LEU A 173 13.19 -6.20 -7.03
CA LEU A 173 13.56 -4.85 -6.58
C LEU A 173 14.62 -4.87 -5.46
N ALA A 174 14.70 -5.91 -4.66
CA ALA A 174 15.79 -6.13 -3.70
C ALA A 174 17.17 -6.35 -4.38
N GLY A 175 17.20 -6.54 -5.70
CA GLY A 175 18.40 -6.54 -6.54
C GLY A 175 18.57 -5.26 -7.37
N HIS A 176 17.79 -4.21 -7.13
CA HIS A 176 17.81 -2.98 -7.92
C HIS A 176 19.12 -2.20 -7.72
N GLN A 177 19.54 -1.42 -8.75
CA GLN A 177 20.77 -0.64 -8.70
C GLN A 177 20.67 0.60 -7.81
N ASP A 178 19.47 1.14 -7.63
CA ASP A 178 19.20 2.26 -6.73
C ASP A 178 19.11 1.74 -5.28
N PRO A 179 20.00 2.19 -4.36
CA PRO A 179 20.04 1.71 -2.99
C PRO A 179 18.78 2.03 -2.19
N ASP A 180 18.09 3.13 -2.46
CA ASP A 180 16.88 3.53 -1.74
C ASP A 180 15.72 2.60 -2.07
N ILE A 181 15.57 2.25 -3.35
CA ILE A 181 14.58 1.27 -3.81
C ILE A 181 14.90 -0.13 -3.28
N GLN A 182 16.19 -0.51 -3.33
CA GLN A 182 16.67 -1.77 -2.82
C GLN A 182 16.38 -1.93 -1.32
N ALA A 183 16.75 -0.93 -0.52
CA ALA A 183 16.53 -0.90 0.92
C ALA A 183 15.04 -1.00 1.27
N GLN A 184 14.20 -0.24 0.56
CA GLN A 184 12.76 -0.27 0.78
C GLN A 184 12.16 -1.62 0.38
N ALA A 185 12.52 -2.18 -0.76
CA ALA A 185 12.02 -3.49 -1.19
C ALA A 185 12.36 -4.58 -0.17
N VAL A 186 13.56 -4.55 0.41
CA VAL A 186 13.99 -5.46 1.48
C VAL A 186 13.13 -5.28 2.73
N SER A 187 12.85 -4.04 3.13
CA SER A 187 11.94 -3.75 4.25
C SER A 187 10.55 -4.32 4.00
N GLU A 188 9.98 -4.10 2.81
CA GLU A 188 8.64 -4.58 2.43
C GLU A 188 8.57 -6.12 2.37
N LEU A 189 9.66 -6.82 2.07
CA LEU A 189 9.72 -8.28 2.15
C LEU A 189 9.46 -8.78 3.58
N SER A 190 9.98 -8.11 4.61
CA SER A 190 9.69 -8.49 6.00
C SER A 190 8.23 -8.22 6.38
N VAL A 191 7.68 -7.10 5.92
CA VAL A 191 6.28 -6.73 6.15
C VAL A 191 5.33 -7.73 5.46
N ALA A 192 5.67 -8.20 4.26
CA ALA A 192 4.87 -9.17 3.51
C ALA A 192 4.62 -10.47 4.29
N TYR A 193 5.51 -10.85 5.18
CA TYR A 193 5.43 -12.08 5.97
C TYR A 193 5.03 -11.87 7.44
N TRP A 194 4.70 -10.65 7.85
CA TRP A 194 4.38 -10.30 9.24
C TRP A 194 3.35 -11.23 9.90
N HIS A 195 2.31 -11.65 9.17
CA HIS A 195 1.26 -12.53 9.68
C HIS A 195 1.44 -14.02 9.34
N ARG A 196 2.51 -14.36 8.62
CA ARG A 196 2.81 -15.72 8.15
C ARG A 196 4.31 -16.00 8.08
N PRO A 197 5.05 -15.79 9.18
CA PRO A 197 6.51 -15.85 9.18
C PRO A 197 7.07 -17.22 8.78
N ASN A 198 6.30 -18.28 8.97
CA ASN A 198 6.73 -19.64 8.60
C ASN A 198 6.58 -19.95 7.10
N GLU A 199 5.93 -19.07 6.33
CA GLU A 199 5.77 -19.21 4.87
C GLU A 199 6.93 -18.55 4.09
N VAL A 200 7.86 -17.87 4.76
CA VAL A 200 9.05 -17.27 4.12
C VAL A 200 9.85 -18.38 3.43
N GLU A 201 10.16 -18.22 2.16
CA GLU A 201 11.02 -19.15 1.42
C GLU A 201 12.48 -18.97 1.81
N ASP A 202 13.26 -20.06 1.82
CA ASP A 202 14.70 -20.00 2.16
C ASP A 202 15.45 -19.06 1.22
N SER A 203 15.12 -19.06 -0.07
CA SER A 203 15.67 -18.14 -1.07
C SER A 203 15.45 -16.66 -0.74
N THR A 204 14.32 -16.33 -0.11
CA THR A 204 14.02 -14.98 0.37
C THR A 204 14.92 -14.61 1.55
N LEU A 205 15.07 -15.51 2.53
CA LEU A 205 15.93 -15.29 3.68
C LEU A 205 17.41 -15.17 3.27
N GLU A 206 17.87 -16.04 2.38
CA GLU A 206 19.22 -15.98 1.82
C GLU A 206 19.47 -14.65 1.12
N LYS A 207 18.51 -14.20 0.30
CA LYS A 207 18.61 -12.91 -0.41
C LYS A 207 18.71 -11.73 0.57
N ILE A 208 17.89 -11.71 1.63
CA ILE A 208 17.95 -10.66 2.64
C ILE A 208 19.28 -10.74 3.39
N TYR A 209 19.73 -11.94 3.76
CA TYR A 209 21.01 -12.13 4.46
C TYR A 209 22.22 -11.68 3.64
N GLU A 210 22.29 -12.01 2.35
CA GLU A 210 23.34 -11.50 1.46
C GLU A 210 23.46 -9.97 1.49
N LEU A 211 22.34 -9.28 1.64
CA LEU A 211 22.29 -7.82 1.65
C LEU A 211 22.73 -7.20 2.99
N THR A 212 22.85 -7.96 4.08
CA THR A 212 23.37 -7.45 5.36
C THR A 212 24.83 -6.99 5.27
N THR A 213 25.58 -7.48 4.29
CA THR A 213 26.98 -7.10 4.01
C THR A 213 27.12 -6.17 2.81
N HIS A 214 26.03 -5.53 2.37
CA HIS A 214 26.01 -4.63 1.22
C HIS A 214 26.87 -3.39 1.46
N GLN A 215 27.55 -2.89 0.42
CA GLN A 215 28.45 -1.72 0.52
C GLN A 215 27.72 -0.43 0.93
N ASN A 216 26.47 -0.28 0.56
CA ASN A 216 25.63 0.83 1.00
C ASN A 216 25.03 0.49 2.38
N SER A 217 25.32 1.33 3.40
CA SER A 217 24.89 1.12 4.78
C SER A 217 23.37 1.08 4.94
N ALA A 218 22.62 1.90 4.19
CA ALA A 218 21.17 1.92 4.29
C ALA A 218 20.54 0.59 3.82
N VAL A 219 21.12 -0.03 2.78
CA VAL A 219 20.68 -1.37 2.33
C VAL A 219 21.04 -2.42 3.37
N ALA A 220 22.27 -2.39 3.90
CA ALA A 220 22.72 -3.34 4.92
C ALA A 220 21.86 -3.25 6.21
N GLU A 221 21.60 -2.04 6.69
CA GLU A 221 20.76 -1.80 7.86
C GLU A 221 19.30 -2.24 7.64
N SER A 222 18.74 -1.97 6.44
CA SER A 222 17.39 -2.44 6.10
C SER A 222 17.32 -3.97 6.05
N ALA A 223 18.35 -4.63 5.53
CA ALA A 223 18.43 -6.08 5.45
C ALA A 223 18.54 -6.71 6.86
N LEU A 224 19.39 -6.16 7.71
CA LEU A 224 19.51 -6.61 9.10
C LEU A 224 18.19 -6.42 9.85
N SER A 225 17.55 -5.25 9.72
CA SER A 225 16.25 -4.96 10.33
C SER A 225 15.15 -5.90 9.81
N ALA A 226 15.17 -6.24 8.52
CA ALA A 226 14.20 -7.16 7.92
C ALA A 226 14.33 -8.57 8.50
N LEU A 227 15.56 -9.11 8.66
CA LEU A 227 15.80 -10.39 9.33
C LEU A 227 15.35 -10.35 10.78
N GLN A 228 15.70 -9.28 11.51
CA GLN A 228 15.27 -9.12 12.91
C GLN A 228 13.75 -9.09 13.03
N ASN A 229 13.06 -8.33 12.19
CA ASN A 229 11.60 -8.27 12.17
C ASN A 229 10.98 -9.64 11.92
N LEU A 230 11.55 -10.43 10.98
CA LEU A 230 11.08 -11.79 10.71
C LEU A 230 11.31 -12.73 11.90
N ALA A 231 12.44 -12.63 12.59
CA ALA A 231 12.72 -13.38 13.82
C ALA A 231 11.73 -12.98 14.91
N ASP A 232 11.52 -11.69 15.16
CA ASP A 232 10.63 -11.16 16.20
C ASP A 232 9.17 -11.59 16.03
N VAL A 233 8.72 -11.78 14.78
CA VAL A 233 7.38 -12.32 14.50
C VAL A 233 7.32 -13.86 14.49
N GLY A 234 8.42 -14.54 14.80
CA GLY A 234 8.48 -15.99 15.02
C GLY A 234 8.93 -16.81 13.80
N CYS A 235 9.67 -16.23 12.87
CA CYS A 235 10.36 -17.00 11.82
C CYS A 235 11.63 -17.66 12.40
N VAL A 236 11.51 -18.91 12.86
CA VAL A 236 12.63 -19.68 13.48
C VAL A 236 13.87 -19.74 12.58
N ARG A 237 13.68 -19.80 11.25
CA ARG A 237 14.80 -19.81 10.30
C ARG A 237 15.53 -18.46 10.23
N ALA A 238 14.83 -17.34 10.44
CA ALA A 238 15.48 -16.04 10.52
C ALA A 238 16.32 -15.91 11.80
N GLU A 239 15.89 -16.50 12.93
CA GLU A 239 16.67 -16.54 14.17
C GLU A 239 18.02 -17.21 13.98
N SER A 240 18.12 -18.25 13.14
CA SER A 240 19.37 -18.98 12.92
C SER A 240 20.48 -18.13 12.31
N TYR A 241 20.16 -17.05 11.60
CA TYR A 241 21.17 -16.13 11.04
C TYR A 241 21.86 -15.27 12.10
N PHE A 242 21.29 -15.16 13.32
CA PHE A 242 21.89 -14.45 14.45
C PHE A 242 22.65 -15.39 15.39
N ALA A 243 22.29 -16.67 15.45
CA ALA A 243 22.90 -17.64 16.35
C ALA A 243 24.36 -18.01 15.98
N THR A 244 24.76 -17.81 14.72
CA THR A 244 26.11 -18.14 14.23
C THR A 244 27.15 -17.09 14.55
N SER A 245 26.79 -15.88 14.97
CA SER A 245 27.73 -14.80 15.30
C SER A 245 28.34 -14.94 16.70
N ASP A 246 27.74 -15.71 17.60
CA ASP A 246 28.22 -15.88 18.98
C ASP A 246 29.21 -17.04 19.13
N GLU A 247 29.38 -17.92 18.13
CA GLU A 247 30.29 -19.07 18.20
C GLU A 247 31.69 -18.79 17.64
N GLU A 248 31.92 -17.64 16.97
CA GLU A 248 33.24 -17.29 16.42
C GLU A 248 34.10 -16.40 17.35
N GLU A 249 33.62 -16.05 18.56
CA GLU A 249 34.36 -15.24 19.55
C GLU A 249 34.95 -16.07 20.73
N GLU A 250 34.88 -17.39 20.70
CA GLU A 250 35.58 -18.28 21.67
C GLU A 250 36.85 -18.92 21.03
#